data_92f2699afeb3effd889521ee35c6f057
#
_entry.id   92f2699afeb3effd889521ee35c6f057
#
_cell.length_a   1.000
_cell.length_b   1.000
_cell.length_c   1.000
_cell.angle_alpha   90.00
_cell.angle_beta   90.00
_cell.angle_gamma   90.00
#
_symmetry.space_group_name_H-M   'P 1'
#
loop_
_entity.id
_entity.type
_entity.pdbx_description
1 polymer ?
#
loop_
_entity_poly.entity_id
_entity_poly.type
_entity_poly.pdbx_seq_one_letter_code
_entity_poly.pdbx_strand_id
1 'polypeptide(L)'
;MAYSLNGKLRGKTARAVRSCKVYKEGFCAKHRKNSSAKADIIVEKCTSFEAAKNYIEHGRTAVLNFANPVQAGGGVERGAMAQEECLCRSSNLFACISADRVREDFYNYHINNSNNMNSDRLIYTTNVTVFKSDGAIPVMLDKKAWYEVDVITCAAPYLGGLDCIDAVELKRIIRNRVRNIFEAALDNKVSVLILGAFGCGAFYNPPELVAEAFHEIIIEEHGRDFFKKIVFAIKADDEKGMRNYKAFAAELGAGDSLAQFAGKRFSIFGDSISTLEGYNPSGYEVFYNRDLAKQQGINSPSDTWWGTVIDYLGGSLLENNSWSGCKVTQSKYDASDDSAGCSISRTKNLHTKDGTPDYIIIYMGFNDWGCGVYVGEENGADNCNYEEFAAAYRVMLQRIKTNYPEATIYCCTLCKACMVSDSSFVFPESFGGVHIEEYNRAIRRTCISESCKLLDLYSYNIPYDSIDGTHPTKDGMKTLAGLVGRAVLQ
;
A
#
# COMPACT_ATOMS: atom_id res chain seq x y z
N MET A 1 35.67 6.03 -19.03
CA MET A 1 36.10 6.99 -20.05
C MET A 1 35.90 8.48 -19.73
N ALA A 2 34.84 8.92 -19.07
CA ALA A 2 34.66 10.34 -18.73
C ALA A 2 35.60 10.88 -17.63
N TYR A 3 36.29 10.03 -16.91
CA TYR A 3 37.15 10.38 -15.76
C TYR A 3 38.47 11.06 -16.12
N SER A 4 38.86 11.01 -17.36
CA SER A 4 40.14 11.57 -17.80
C SER A 4 40.14 13.06 -18.14
N LEU A 5 38.98 13.67 -18.30
CA LEU A 5 38.85 14.96 -18.97
C LEU A 5 38.81 16.20 -18.08
N ASN A 6 38.75 16.08 -16.71
CA ASN A 6 38.62 17.27 -15.88
C ASN A 6 39.27 17.07 -14.50
N GLY A 7 40.31 17.83 -14.18
CA GLY A 7 40.99 17.78 -12.88
C GLY A 7 40.06 18.05 -11.69
N LYS A 8 39.03 18.91 -11.86
CA LYS A 8 38.02 19.17 -10.81
C LYS A 8 37.18 17.93 -10.51
N LEU A 9 36.75 17.15 -11.55
CA LEU A 9 36.01 15.91 -11.38
C LEU A 9 36.87 14.82 -10.73
N ARG A 10 38.18 14.74 -11.06
CA ARG A 10 39.10 13.81 -10.41
C ARG A 10 39.21 14.07 -8.90
N GLY A 11 39.33 15.33 -8.48
CA GLY A 11 39.37 15.69 -7.07
C GLY A 11 38.07 15.37 -6.31
N LYS A 12 36.92 15.61 -6.93
CA LYS A 12 35.62 15.25 -6.38
C LYS A 12 35.47 13.73 -6.27
N THR A 13 35.82 12.98 -7.31
CA THR A 13 35.78 11.51 -7.31
C THR A 13 36.68 10.90 -6.25
N ALA A 14 37.91 11.37 -6.12
CA ALA A 14 38.84 10.91 -5.07
C ALA A 14 38.33 11.17 -3.66
N ARG A 15 37.61 12.27 -3.45
CA ARG A 15 36.93 12.58 -2.17
C ARG A 15 35.78 11.61 -1.91
N ALA A 16 34.90 11.42 -2.89
CA ALA A 16 33.75 10.50 -2.78
C ALA A 16 34.19 9.04 -2.55
N VAL A 17 35.24 8.57 -3.24
CA VAL A 17 35.83 7.25 -3.02
C VAL A 17 36.30 7.09 -1.58
N ARG A 18 37.02 8.11 -1.04
CA ARG A 18 37.48 8.06 0.36
C ARG A 18 36.35 8.08 1.39
N SER A 19 35.19 8.59 1.04
CA SER A 19 34.04 8.68 1.94
C SER A 19 33.22 7.37 2.01
N CYS A 20 33.43 6.43 1.09
CA CYS A 20 32.65 5.18 1.08
C CYS A 20 32.80 4.42 2.40
N LYS A 21 31.69 4.04 2.99
CA LYS A 21 31.59 3.30 4.24
C LYS A 21 30.60 2.14 4.06
N VAL A 22 30.96 0.96 4.51
CA VAL A 22 30.04 -0.18 4.55
C VAL A 22 29.35 -0.23 5.90
N TYR A 23 28.03 -0.31 5.88
CA TYR A 23 27.19 -0.58 7.04
C TYR A 23 26.81 -2.07 7.03
N LYS A 24 27.02 -2.75 8.16
CA LYS A 24 26.72 -4.17 8.33
C LYS A 24 25.27 -4.34 8.78
N GLU A 25 24.82 -5.57 8.80
CA GLU A 25 23.50 -5.96 9.24
C GLU A 25 23.21 -5.49 10.68
N GLY A 26 21.99 -5.06 10.93
CA GLY A 26 21.55 -4.63 12.27
C GLY A 26 22.22 -3.36 12.78
N PHE A 27 22.78 -2.54 11.89
CA PHE A 27 23.31 -1.23 12.29
C PHE A 27 22.19 -0.36 12.88
N CYS A 28 22.50 0.37 13.95
CA CYS A 28 21.61 1.33 14.59
C CYS A 28 22.35 2.65 14.82
N ALA A 29 21.78 3.74 14.36
CA ALA A 29 22.33 5.08 14.52
C ALA A 29 22.31 5.51 16.00
N LYS A 30 23.44 6.00 16.52
CA LYS A 30 23.57 6.37 17.94
C LYS A 30 22.82 7.65 18.31
N HIS A 31 22.66 8.57 17.36
CA HIS A 31 22.04 9.87 17.58
C HIS A 31 20.87 10.06 16.61
N ARG A 32 19.67 9.88 17.11
CA ARG A 32 18.43 10.16 16.40
C ARG A 32 17.95 11.55 16.83
N LYS A 33 17.92 12.49 15.91
CA LYS A 33 17.31 13.80 16.13
C LYS A 33 16.01 13.86 15.33
N ASN A 34 14.89 13.92 16.03
CA ASN A 34 13.59 14.06 15.37
C ASN A 34 13.54 15.38 14.60
N SER A 35 12.90 15.36 13.45
CA SER A 35 12.50 16.56 12.74
C SER A 35 11.44 17.31 13.54
N SER A 36 11.34 18.61 13.35
CA SER A 36 10.27 19.43 13.96
C SER A 36 8.89 19.16 13.36
N ALA A 37 8.86 18.52 12.19
CA ALA A 37 7.65 18.10 11.50
C ALA A 37 7.87 16.73 10.86
N LYS A 38 6.79 15.98 10.64
CA LYS A 38 6.82 14.70 9.91
C LYS A 38 7.21 14.94 8.46
N ALA A 39 7.98 14.01 7.87
CA ALA A 39 8.36 14.10 6.47
C ALA A 39 7.14 14.10 5.53
N ASP A 40 7.20 14.91 4.48
CA ASP A 40 6.32 14.77 3.33
C ASP A 40 6.70 13.47 2.60
N ILE A 41 5.74 12.60 2.33
CA ILE A 41 5.91 11.39 1.54
C ILE A 41 5.38 11.70 0.15
N ILE A 42 6.21 11.49 -0.88
CA ILE A 42 5.91 11.87 -2.26
C ILE A 42 6.19 10.67 -3.15
N VAL A 43 5.26 10.33 -4.04
CA VAL A 43 5.45 9.28 -5.07
C VAL A 43 5.35 9.93 -6.44
N GLU A 44 6.45 9.92 -7.20
CA GLU A 44 6.56 10.63 -8.48
C GLU A 44 6.97 9.72 -9.64
N LYS A 45 6.47 10.04 -10.85
CA LYS A 45 6.85 9.37 -12.11
C LYS A 45 8.10 10.03 -12.69
N CYS A 46 9.25 9.73 -12.12
CA CYS A 46 10.54 10.26 -12.57
C CYS A 46 11.68 9.28 -12.27
N THR A 47 12.89 9.63 -12.71
CA THR A 47 14.10 8.90 -12.33
C THR A 47 14.64 9.37 -10.97
N SER A 48 15.51 8.55 -10.37
CA SER A 48 16.07 8.86 -9.03
C SER A 48 16.89 10.16 -9.02
N PHE A 49 17.67 10.45 -10.08
CA PHE A 49 18.45 11.68 -10.14
C PHE A 49 17.62 12.90 -10.54
N GLU A 50 16.54 12.73 -11.28
CA GLU A 50 15.57 13.81 -11.52
C GLU A 50 14.91 14.23 -10.20
N ALA A 51 14.39 13.29 -9.42
CA ALA A 51 13.86 13.57 -8.09
C ALA A 51 14.92 14.24 -7.19
N ALA A 52 16.13 13.69 -7.13
CA ALA A 52 17.18 14.27 -6.31
C ALA A 52 17.48 15.74 -6.68
N LYS A 53 17.51 16.07 -7.96
CA LYS A 53 17.72 17.44 -8.44
C LYS A 53 16.58 18.38 -8.02
N ASN A 54 15.34 17.90 -8.04
CA ASN A 54 14.16 18.69 -7.66
C ASN A 54 14.12 19.01 -6.16
N TYR A 55 14.69 18.12 -5.32
CA TYR A 55 14.58 18.25 -3.86
C TYR A 55 15.87 18.58 -3.13
N ILE A 56 17.00 18.71 -3.84
CA ILE A 56 18.33 18.93 -3.22
C ILE A 56 18.40 20.21 -2.36
N GLU A 57 17.61 21.24 -2.67
CA GLU A 57 17.61 22.50 -1.92
C GLU A 57 16.95 22.36 -0.54
N HIS A 58 16.20 21.29 -0.29
CA HIS A 58 15.58 21.02 1.02
C HIS A 58 16.56 20.48 2.07
N GLY A 59 17.79 20.15 1.68
CA GLY A 59 18.86 19.74 2.58
C GLY A 59 19.69 18.58 2.04
N ARG A 60 20.45 17.93 2.93
CA ARG A 60 21.29 16.80 2.55
C ARG A 60 20.43 15.67 1.97
N THR A 61 20.68 15.34 0.72
CA THR A 61 19.88 14.40 -0.06
C THR A 61 20.67 13.13 -0.31
N ALA A 62 20.06 11.97 -0.02
CA ALA A 62 20.60 10.65 -0.33
C ALA A 62 19.68 9.90 -1.29
N VAL A 63 20.28 9.21 -2.26
CA VAL A 63 19.59 8.42 -3.30
C VAL A 63 19.88 6.94 -3.07
N LEU A 64 18.84 6.11 -3.05
CA LEU A 64 18.97 4.65 -3.00
C LEU A 64 19.37 4.12 -4.37
N ASN A 65 20.50 3.43 -4.45
CA ASN A 65 20.98 2.66 -5.61
C ASN A 65 20.57 1.20 -5.44
N PHE A 66 19.84 0.65 -6.42
CA PHE A 66 19.34 -0.73 -6.45
C PHE A 66 20.45 -1.66 -6.95
N ALA A 67 21.34 -2.01 -6.05
CA ALA A 67 22.63 -2.60 -6.36
C ALA A 67 22.57 -4.05 -6.86
N ASN A 68 23.48 -4.37 -7.77
CA ASN A 68 23.90 -5.74 -7.95
C ASN A 68 24.82 -6.15 -6.78
N PRO A 69 24.54 -7.27 -6.07
CA PRO A 69 25.28 -7.65 -4.86
C PRO A 69 26.72 -8.13 -5.13
N VAL A 70 26.99 -8.63 -6.34
CA VAL A 70 28.28 -9.30 -6.66
C VAL A 70 29.13 -8.53 -7.67
N GLN A 71 28.51 -7.62 -8.46
CA GLN A 71 29.22 -6.84 -9.48
C GLN A 71 28.93 -5.34 -9.32
N ALA A 72 29.93 -4.56 -8.99
CA ALA A 72 29.81 -3.11 -8.88
C ALA A 72 29.28 -2.50 -10.17
N GLY A 73 28.21 -1.69 -10.07
CA GLY A 73 27.58 -1.07 -11.22
C GLY A 73 26.88 -2.02 -12.18
N GLY A 74 26.61 -3.26 -11.74
CA GLY A 74 25.87 -4.25 -12.52
C GLY A 74 26.43 -4.48 -13.93
N GLY A 75 25.59 -4.29 -14.94
CA GLY A 75 25.94 -4.42 -16.35
C GLY A 75 26.35 -3.12 -17.05
N VAL A 76 26.79 -2.08 -16.31
CA VAL A 76 27.06 -0.74 -16.84
C VAL A 76 28.07 -0.75 -18.02
N GLU A 77 29.09 -1.59 -17.95
CA GLU A 77 30.11 -1.73 -19.02
C GLU A 77 29.60 -2.50 -20.24
N ARG A 78 28.50 -3.25 -20.08
CA ARG A 78 27.84 -4.03 -21.15
C ARG A 78 26.62 -3.31 -21.73
N GLY A 79 26.36 -2.07 -21.27
CA GLY A 79 25.25 -1.26 -21.78
C GLY A 79 23.89 -1.57 -21.17
N ALA A 80 23.81 -2.31 -20.06
CA ALA A 80 22.54 -2.53 -19.34
C ALA A 80 21.94 -1.21 -18.87
N MET A 81 20.59 -1.15 -18.73
CA MET A 81 19.82 0.09 -18.58
C MET A 81 18.95 0.10 -17.32
N ALA A 82 19.22 -0.74 -16.32
CA ALA A 82 18.53 -0.67 -15.04
C ALA A 82 18.99 0.55 -14.22
N GLN A 83 18.37 0.78 -13.08
CA GLN A 83 18.58 2.00 -12.26
C GLN A 83 20.05 2.19 -11.86
N GLU A 84 20.72 1.14 -11.33
CA GLU A 84 22.13 1.22 -10.95
C GLU A 84 23.04 1.66 -12.12
N GLU A 85 22.84 1.07 -13.30
CA GLU A 85 23.62 1.39 -14.47
C GLU A 85 23.40 2.84 -14.93
N CYS A 86 22.16 3.34 -14.83
CA CYS A 86 21.84 4.73 -15.14
C CYS A 86 22.53 5.70 -14.18
N LEU A 87 22.48 5.43 -12.87
CA LEU A 87 23.18 6.23 -11.87
C LEU A 87 24.70 6.22 -12.11
N CYS A 88 25.27 5.06 -12.40
CA CYS A 88 26.71 4.91 -12.69
C CYS A 88 27.16 5.66 -13.97
N ARG A 89 26.32 5.71 -15.01
CA ARG A 89 26.64 6.44 -16.24
C ARG A 89 26.53 7.95 -16.10
N SER A 90 25.64 8.41 -15.23
CA SER A 90 25.35 9.84 -15.07
C SER A 90 26.19 10.53 -14.00
N SER A 91 26.93 9.77 -13.19
CA SER A 91 27.72 10.28 -12.05
C SER A 91 29.09 9.60 -11.91
N ASN A 92 29.84 9.98 -10.90
CA ASN A 92 31.07 9.29 -10.52
C ASN A 92 30.85 8.12 -9.55
N LEU A 93 29.60 7.65 -9.40
CA LEU A 93 29.24 6.55 -8.48
C LEU A 93 30.01 5.26 -8.79
N PHE A 94 30.12 4.87 -10.06
CA PHE A 94 30.84 3.64 -10.46
C PHE A 94 32.25 3.57 -9.92
N ALA A 95 33.00 4.67 -9.96
CA ALA A 95 34.35 4.73 -9.37
C ALA A 95 34.36 4.57 -7.85
N CYS A 96 33.27 4.96 -7.19
CA CYS A 96 33.14 4.85 -5.73
C CYS A 96 32.86 3.41 -5.31
N ILE A 97 31.87 2.79 -5.91
CA ILE A 97 31.42 1.44 -5.52
C ILE A 97 32.33 0.33 -6.05
N SER A 98 33.16 0.58 -7.09
CA SER A 98 34.18 -0.36 -7.56
C SER A 98 35.53 -0.25 -6.82
N ALA A 99 35.64 0.65 -5.84
CA ALA A 99 36.87 0.85 -5.08
C ALA A 99 37.17 -0.33 -4.14
N ASP A 100 38.46 -0.70 -4.01
CA ASP A 100 38.90 -1.85 -3.18
C ASP A 100 38.43 -1.75 -1.72
N ARG A 101 38.33 -0.55 -1.17
CA ARG A 101 37.91 -0.33 0.22
C ARG A 101 36.51 -0.83 0.58
N VAL A 102 35.60 -1.02 -0.40
CA VAL A 102 34.26 -1.55 -0.17
C VAL A 102 34.10 -2.98 -0.71
N ARG A 103 35.09 -3.43 -1.47
CA ARG A 103 35.06 -4.75 -2.14
C ARG A 103 34.89 -5.89 -1.16
N GLU A 104 35.74 -5.93 -0.11
CA GLU A 104 35.77 -7.03 0.85
C GLU A 104 34.47 -7.11 1.66
N ASP A 105 34.06 -6.01 2.23
CA ASP A 105 32.93 -5.97 3.16
C ASP A 105 31.55 -5.99 2.48
N PHE A 106 31.48 -5.74 1.16
CA PHE A 106 30.22 -5.76 0.42
C PHE A 106 30.21 -6.83 -0.69
N TYR A 107 31.03 -6.69 -1.75
CA TYR A 107 30.95 -7.60 -2.92
C TYR A 107 31.48 -9.00 -2.61
N ASN A 108 32.70 -9.10 -2.05
CA ASN A 108 33.27 -10.40 -1.66
C ASN A 108 32.42 -11.09 -0.59
N TYR A 109 31.86 -10.32 0.33
CA TYR A 109 30.91 -10.86 1.32
C TYR A 109 29.73 -11.54 0.64
N HIS A 110 29.06 -10.90 -0.32
CA HIS A 110 27.92 -11.48 -1.03
C HIS A 110 28.33 -12.65 -1.93
N ILE A 111 29.50 -12.61 -2.54
CA ILE A 111 30.05 -13.72 -3.34
C ILE A 111 30.28 -14.96 -2.44
N ASN A 112 30.90 -14.77 -1.28
CA ASN A 112 31.22 -15.85 -0.34
C ASN A 112 30.02 -16.39 0.44
N ASN A 113 28.97 -15.56 0.61
CA ASN A 113 27.71 -15.92 1.28
C ASN A 113 26.54 -15.92 0.29
N SER A 114 26.76 -16.42 -0.92
CA SER A 114 25.79 -16.36 -2.01
C SER A 114 24.47 -17.05 -1.64
N ASN A 115 23.41 -16.27 -1.58
CA ASN A 115 22.02 -16.71 -1.51
C ASN A 115 21.12 -15.70 -2.19
N ASN A 116 19.93 -16.11 -2.61
CA ASN A 116 19.00 -15.25 -3.34
C ASN A 116 18.45 -14.09 -2.49
N MET A 117 18.49 -14.22 -1.18
CA MET A 117 17.98 -13.16 -0.29
C MET A 117 18.97 -12.01 -0.12
N ASN A 118 20.24 -12.20 -0.48
CA ASN A 118 21.33 -11.24 -0.24
C ASN A 118 21.45 -10.87 1.26
N SER A 119 22.03 -9.72 1.59
CA SER A 119 22.16 -9.27 2.97
C SER A 119 21.68 -7.83 3.16
N ASP A 120 21.52 -7.41 4.43
CA ASP A 120 21.15 -6.04 4.77
C ASP A 120 22.32 -5.06 4.69
N ARG A 121 23.54 -5.52 4.30
CA ARG A 121 24.71 -4.68 4.10
C ARG A 121 24.46 -3.64 3.02
N LEU A 122 25.00 -2.45 3.23
CA LEU A 122 24.95 -1.38 2.27
C LEU A 122 26.25 -0.55 2.25
N ILE A 123 26.52 0.12 1.12
CA ILE A 123 27.58 1.09 1.00
C ILE A 123 26.95 2.48 1.04
N TYR A 124 27.45 3.35 1.93
CA TYR A 124 27.11 4.76 1.94
C TYR A 124 28.26 5.56 1.31
N THR A 125 27.96 6.36 0.30
CA THR A 125 28.91 7.20 -0.42
C THR A 125 28.47 8.66 -0.36
N THR A 126 29.31 9.55 0.20
CA THR A 126 28.97 10.97 0.27
C THR A 126 29.45 11.73 -0.97
N ASN A 127 28.71 12.78 -1.32
CA ASN A 127 29.08 13.75 -2.35
C ASN A 127 29.37 13.11 -3.74
N VAL A 128 28.54 12.17 -4.14
CA VAL A 128 28.53 11.65 -5.51
C VAL A 128 28.15 12.80 -6.46
N THR A 129 29.02 13.09 -7.41
CA THR A 129 28.81 14.19 -8.36
C THR A 129 28.05 13.67 -9.59
N VAL A 130 26.85 14.22 -9.82
CA VAL A 130 26.07 14.02 -11.04
C VAL A 130 26.53 15.06 -12.07
N PHE A 131 26.98 14.59 -13.23
CA PHE A 131 27.55 15.44 -14.27
C PHE A 131 27.01 15.16 -15.67
N LYS A 132 26.08 14.21 -15.79
CA LYS A 132 25.32 13.96 -17.01
C LYS A 132 23.82 13.92 -16.73
N SER A 133 23.02 14.10 -17.78
CA SER A 133 21.58 13.89 -17.69
C SER A 133 21.24 12.42 -17.43
N ASP A 134 20.11 12.18 -16.77
CA ASP A 134 19.61 10.85 -16.42
C ASP A 134 18.60 10.37 -17.49
N GLY A 135 19.03 10.34 -18.74
CA GLY A 135 18.25 9.88 -19.87
C GLY A 135 18.78 8.58 -20.49
N ALA A 136 18.06 8.03 -21.47
CA ALA A 136 18.48 6.84 -22.21
C ALA A 136 19.85 7.03 -22.87
N ILE A 137 20.13 8.24 -23.35
CA ILE A 137 21.44 8.68 -23.86
C ILE A 137 21.93 9.81 -22.96
N PRO A 138 22.80 9.54 -21.95
CA PRO A 138 23.26 10.57 -21.04
C PRO A 138 24.12 11.64 -21.72
N VAL A 139 23.71 12.90 -21.63
CA VAL A 139 24.42 14.07 -22.17
C VAL A 139 25.17 14.79 -21.06
N MET A 140 26.39 15.28 -21.33
CA MET A 140 27.14 16.07 -20.37
C MET A 140 26.40 17.34 -19.97
N LEU A 141 26.24 17.56 -18.70
CA LEU A 141 25.70 18.81 -18.15
C LEU A 141 26.77 19.91 -18.17
N ASP A 142 26.33 21.16 -18.28
CA ASP A 142 27.21 22.28 -18.01
C ASP A 142 27.76 22.19 -16.60
N LYS A 143 29.02 22.62 -16.42
CA LYS A 143 29.68 22.53 -15.10
C LYS A 143 28.94 23.26 -13.98
N LYS A 144 28.15 24.27 -14.29
CA LYS A 144 27.31 25.02 -13.36
C LYS A 144 26.07 24.24 -12.92
N ALA A 145 25.63 23.27 -13.76
CA ALA A 145 24.49 22.41 -13.50
C ALA A 145 24.87 21.08 -12.80
N TRP A 146 26.17 20.87 -12.53
CA TRP A 146 26.61 19.71 -11.74
C TRP A 146 26.17 19.87 -10.29
N TYR A 147 25.65 18.79 -9.71
CA TYR A 147 25.24 18.76 -8.31
C TYR A 147 25.78 17.53 -7.60
N GLU A 148 25.75 17.54 -6.28
CA GLU A 148 26.25 16.45 -5.43
C GLU A 148 25.11 15.91 -4.58
N VAL A 149 25.02 14.57 -4.49
CA VAL A 149 24.11 13.84 -3.62
C VAL A 149 24.88 12.74 -2.90
N ASP A 150 24.36 12.27 -1.79
CA ASP A 150 24.83 11.02 -1.21
C ASP A 150 24.13 9.84 -1.89
N VAL A 151 24.77 8.67 -1.88
CA VAL A 151 24.19 7.45 -2.46
C VAL A 151 24.27 6.31 -1.45
N ILE A 152 23.15 5.62 -1.26
CA ILE A 152 23.02 4.39 -0.48
C ILE A 152 22.94 3.24 -1.46
N THR A 153 23.97 2.41 -1.54
CA THR A 153 24.04 1.26 -2.46
C THR A 153 23.66 0.00 -1.68
N CYS A 154 22.51 -0.60 -2.00
CA CYS A 154 21.95 -1.75 -1.28
C CYS A 154 21.30 -2.72 -2.28
N ALA A 155 21.46 -4.04 -2.03
CA ALA A 155 20.89 -5.07 -2.89
C ALA A 155 19.58 -5.61 -2.32
N ALA A 156 18.53 -5.70 -3.13
CA ALA A 156 17.27 -6.35 -2.78
C ALA A 156 17.40 -7.89 -2.84
N PRO A 157 16.47 -8.67 -2.25
CA PRO A 157 16.32 -10.08 -2.58
C PRO A 157 16.15 -10.30 -4.09
N TYR A 158 16.75 -11.36 -4.61
CA TYR A 158 16.60 -11.77 -6.01
C TYR A 158 15.67 -12.99 -6.10
N LEU A 159 14.49 -12.82 -6.66
CA LEU A 159 13.46 -13.86 -6.73
C LEU A 159 13.47 -14.65 -8.04
N GLY A 160 14.34 -14.29 -8.99
CA GLY A 160 14.45 -15.02 -10.25
C GLY A 160 14.88 -16.47 -10.03
N GLY A 161 14.13 -17.42 -10.61
CA GLY A 161 14.41 -18.84 -10.52
C GLY A 161 14.02 -19.52 -9.19
N LEU A 162 13.27 -18.84 -8.31
CA LEU A 162 12.65 -19.44 -7.13
C LEU A 162 11.25 -19.92 -7.48
N ASP A 163 10.92 -21.16 -7.13
CA ASP A 163 9.59 -21.72 -7.38
C ASP A 163 8.52 -21.08 -6.47
N CYS A 164 8.86 -20.80 -5.22
CA CYS A 164 8.02 -20.05 -4.29
C CYS A 164 8.86 -19.43 -3.17
N ILE A 165 8.33 -18.39 -2.56
CA ILE A 165 8.85 -17.82 -1.33
C ILE A 165 7.66 -17.45 -0.43
N ASP A 166 7.78 -17.69 0.87
CA ASP A 166 6.82 -17.24 1.85
C ASP A 166 6.77 -15.69 1.85
N ALA A 167 5.59 -15.13 1.59
CA ALA A 167 5.39 -13.70 1.53
C ALA A 167 5.67 -13.00 2.87
N VAL A 168 5.38 -13.64 4.00
CA VAL A 168 5.66 -13.14 5.35
C VAL A 168 7.16 -13.05 5.57
N GLU A 169 7.89 -14.10 5.22
CA GLU A 169 9.35 -14.13 5.35
C GLU A 169 10.02 -13.12 4.40
N LEU A 170 9.56 -13.03 3.16
CA LEU A 170 10.06 -12.03 2.20
C LEU A 170 9.84 -10.60 2.73
N LYS A 171 8.64 -10.31 3.23
CA LYS A 171 8.33 -9.00 3.81
C LYS A 171 9.22 -8.68 5.00
N ARG A 172 9.46 -9.66 5.89
CA ARG A 172 10.38 -9.53 7.02
C ARG A 172 11.81 -9.18 6.58
N ILE A 173 12.31 -9.86 5.54
CA ILE A 173 13.64 -9.60 4.97
C ILE A 173 13.72 -8.18 4.39
N ILE A 174 12.73 -7.78 3.61
CA ILE A 174 12.68 -6.44 3.01
C ILE A 174 12.59 -5.35 4.09
N ARG A 175 11.76 -5.53 5.12
CA ARG A 175 11.67 -4.60 6.26
C ARG A 175 13.01 -4.38 6.94
N ASN A 176 13.75 -5.44 7.24
CA ASN A 176 15.07 -5.32 7.88
C ASN A 176 16.03 -4.53 6.99
N ARG A 177 15.98 -4.74 5.67
CA ARG A 177 16.80 -4.02 4.71
C ARG A 177 16.44 -2.55 4.64
N VAL A 178 15.15 -2.24 4.56
CA VAL A 178 14.64 -0.86 4.60
C VAL A 178 15.05 -0.18 5.90
N ARG A 179 14.93 -0.86 7.04
CA ARG A 179 15.37 -0.32 8.34
C ARG A 179 16.86 0.03 8.32
N ASN A 180 17.72 -0.85 7.78
CA ASN A 180 19.16 -0.57 7.71
C ASN A 180 19.48 0.62 6.76
N ILE A 181 18.73 0.80 5.67
CA ILE A 181 18.82 1.97 4.79
C ILE A 181 18.49 3.25 5.57
N PHE A 182 17.41 3.24 6.35
CA PHE A 182 17.00 4.40 7.16
C PHE A 182 18.02 4.71 8.24
N GLU A 183 18.54 3.73 8.96
CA GLU A 183 19.55 3.91 9.99
C GLU A 183 20.85 4.50 9.41
N ALA A 184 21.29 4.05 8.24
CA ALA A 184 22.46 4.62 7.57
C ALA A 184 22.21 6.06 7.12
N ALA A 185 21.00 6.38 6.64
CA ALA A 185 20.62 7.75 6.30
C ALA A 185 20.62 8.67 7.53
N LEU A 186 20.12 8.19 8.67
CA LEU A 186 20.10 8.93 9.94
C LEU A 186 21.51 9.20 10.46
N ASP A 187 22.41 8.19 10.44
CA ASP A 187 23.81 8.33 10.87
C ASP A 187 24.55 9.43 10.07
N ASN A 188 24.14 9.60 8.81
CA ASN A 188 24.70 10.61 7.91
C ASN A 188 23.89 11.92 7.87
N LYS A 189 22.91 12.10 8.73
CA LYS A 189 22.09 13.32 8.85
C LYS A 189 21.40 13.73 7.54
N VAL A 190 20.86 12.74 6.82
CA VAL A 190 20.09 12.96 5.60
C VAL A 190 18.79 13.68 5.95
N SER A 191 18.43 14.67 5.15
CA SER A 191 17.18 15.42 5.28
C SER A 191 16.15 15.00 4.24
N VAL A 192 16.61 14.60 3.05
CA VAL A 192 15.79 14.17 1.93
C VAL A 192 16.24 12.79 1.48
N LEU A 193 15.36 11.82 1.52
CA LEU A 193 15.64 10.45 1.13
C LEU A 193 14.90 10.11 -0.17
N ILE A 194 15.66 9.86 -1.24
CA ILE A 194 15.12 9.46 -2.55
C ILE A 194 15.19 7.94 -2.65
N LEU A 195 14.04 7.34 -2.69
CA LEU A 195 13.79 5.91 -2.76
C LEU A 195 13.13 5.56 -4.12
N GLY A 196 12.61 4.34 -4.24
CA GLY A 196 11.87 3.90 -5.42
C GLY A 196 11.39 2.46 -5.29
N ALA A 197 10.96 1.84 -6.38
CA ALA A 197 10.47 0.46 -6.42
C ALA A 197 11.63 -0.55 -6.29
N PHE A 198 12.19 -0.63 -5.08
CA PHE A 198 13.40 -1.36 -4.73
C PHE A 198 13.26 -2.86 -4.99
N GLY A 199 14.04 -3.37 -5.92
CA GLY A 199 14.02 -4.78 -6.32
C GLY A 199 12.83 -5.21 -7.19
N CYS A 200 11.87 -4.33 -7.50
CA CYS A 200 10.67 -4.68 -8.28
C CYS A 200 10.94 -4.79 -9.80
N GLY A 201 12.14 -4.43 -10.24
CA GLY A 201 12.59 -4.56 -11.62
C GLY A 201 13.18 -5.94 -11.95
N ALA A 202 14.49 -5.98 -12.19
CA ALA A 202 15.24 -7.18 -12.56
C ALA A 202 15.32 -8.24 -11.44
N PHE A 203 14.96 -7.90 -10.20
CA PHE A 203 15.00 -8.82 -9.05
C PHE A 203 13.63 -9.43 -8.71
N TYR A 204 12.58 -9.06 -9.44
CA TYR A 204 11.24 -9.68 -9.42
C TYR A 204 10.47 -9.59 -8.09
N ASN A 205 10.83 -8.67 -7.18
CA ASN A 205 10.05 -8.50 -5.96
C ASN A 205 8.65 -7.94 -6.27
N PRO A 206 7.59 -8.44 -5.61
CA PRO A 206 6.24 -7.90 -5.75
C PRO A 206 6.18 -6.45 -5.27
N PRO A 207 5.77 -5.49 -6.11
CA PRO A 207 5.80 -4.08 -5.74
C PRO A 207 4.86 -3.73 -4.59
N GLU A 208 3.75 -4.44 -4.45
CA GLU A 208 2.78 -4.27 -3.38
C GLU A 208 3.43 -4.61 -2.02
N LEU A 209 4.12 -5.75 -1.94
CA LEU A 209 4.80 -6.21 -0.72
C LEU A 209 5.98 -5.30 -0.35
N VAL A 210 6.72 -4.81 -1.34
CA VAL A 210 7.83 -3.87 -1.11
C VAL A 210 7.30 -2.53 -0.60
N ALA A 211 6.22 -2.01 -1.19
CA ALA A 211 5.57 -0.77 -0.75
C ALA A 211 5.06 -0.89 0.70
N GLU A 212 4.43 -2.03 1.07
CA GLU A 212 4.03 -2.33 2.45
C GLU A 212 5.20 -2.31 3.42
N ALA A 213 6.31 -2.95 3.06
CA ALA A 213 7.49 -2.97 3.92
C ALA A 213 8.06 -1.56 4.17
N PHE A 214 8.01 -0.67 3.17
CA PHE A 214 8.35 0.75 3.35
C PHE A 214 7.32 1.46 4.23
N HIS A 215 6.02 1.22 4.02
CA HIS A 215 4.94 1.81 4.83
C HIS A 215 5.15 1.51 6.32
N GLU A 216 5.36 0.25 6.67
CA GLU A 216 5.58 -0.17 8.05
C GLU A 216 6.77 0.58 8.70
N ILE A 217 7.89 0.73 8.01
CA ILE A 217 9.05 1.49 8.54
C ILE A 217 8.76 3.00 8.64
N ILE A 218 8.11 3.57 7.64
CA ILE A 218 7.89 5.03 7.54
C ILE A 218 6.80 5.47 8.52
N ILE A 219 5.71 4.75 8.60
CA ILE A 219 4.49 5.14 9.33
C ILE A 219 4.46 4.48 10.70
N GLU A 220 4.53 3.14 10.77
CA GLU A 220 4.33 2.39 12.01
C GLU A 220 5.55 2.46 12.93
N GLU A 221 6.77 2.42 12.38
CA GLU A 221 8.01 2.57 13.14
C GLU A 221 8.50 4.03 13.23
N HIS A 222 7.65 5.00 12.85
CA HIS A 222 7.95 6.44 12.91
C HIS A 222 9.17 6.90 12.10
N GLY A 223 9.55 6.18 11.05
CA GLY A 223 10.69 6.52 10.19
C GLY A 223 10.59 7.94 9.60
N ARG A 224 9.37 8.42 9.31
CA ARG A 224 9.13 9.77 8.79
C ARG A 224 9.42 10.92 9.77
N ASP A 225 9.57 10.63 11.06
CA ASP A 225 9.80 11.66 12.07
C ASP A 225 11.24 12.23 12.02
N PHE A 226 12.11 11.65 11.20
CA PHE A 226 13.52 12.00 11.12
C PHE A 226 13.93 12.77 9.86
N PHE A 227 13.08 12.79 8.83
CA PHE A 227 13.37 13.42 7.54
C PHE A 227 12.47 14.63 7.29
N LYS A 228 12.85 15.46 6.33
CA LYS A 228 11.96 16.50 5.79
C LYS A 228 11.10 15.96 4.66
N LYS A 229 11.71 15.13 3.79
CA LYS A 229 11.03 14.52 2.65
C LYS A 229 11.51 13.09 2.43
N ILE A 230 10.58 12.22 2.08
CA ILE A 230 10.83 10.86 1.58
C ILE A 230 10.16 10.78 0.22
N VAL A 231 10.95 10.61 -0.83
CA VAL A 231 10.46 10.65 -2.22
C VAL A 231 10.68 9.29 -2.87
N PHE A 232 9.62 8.70 -3.39
CA PHE A 232 9.67 7.49 -4.21
C PHE A 232 9.67 7.89 -5.68
N ALA A 233 10.86 7.90 -6.28
CA ALA A 233 11.06 8.14 -7.70
C ALA A 233 10.91 6.84 -8.47
N ILE A 234 9.83 6.69 -9.24
CA ILE A 234 9.50 5.45 -9.94
C ILE A 234 9.32 5.76 -11.41
N LYS A 235 10.25 5.25 -12.23
CA LYS A 235 10.15 5.36 -13.68
C LYS A 235 8.96 4.54 -14.18
N ALA A 236 8.00 5.17 -14.85
CA ALA A 236 6.72 4.61 -15.27
C ALA A 236 6.48 4.74 -16.78
N ASP A 237 7.53 4.48 -17.57
CA ASP A 237 7.51 4.62 -19.05
C ASP A 237 6.94 3.37 -19.74
N ASP A 238 6.85 2.26 -19.04
CA ASP A 238 6.31 1.00 -19.53
C ASP A 238 5.24 0.43 -18.57
N GLU A 239 4.58 -0.64 -18.96
CA GLU A 239 3.52 -1.29 -18.18
C GLU A 239 4.01 -1.74 -16.80
N LYS A 240 5.23 -2.31 -16.73
CA LYS A 240 5.83 -2.77 -15.47
C LYS A 240 6.14 -1.61 -14.52
N GLY A 241 6.73 -0.54 -15.05
CA GLY A 241 7.00 0.68 -14.29
C GLY A 241 5.71 1.34 -13.80
N MET A 242 4.66 1.35 -14.64
CA MET A 242 3.34 1.86 -14.26
C MET A 242 2.70 1.01 -13.14
N ARG A 243 2.82 -0.32 -13.19
CA ARG A 243 2.37 -1.20 -12.11
C ARG A 243 3.10 -0.89 -10.80
N ASN A 244 4.43 -0.76 -10.85
CA ASN A 244 5.22 -0.39 -9.69
C ASN A 244 4.78 0.97 -9.11
N TYR A 245 4.62 1.98 -9.99
CA TYR A 245 4.15 3.29 -9.56
C TYR A 245 2.78 3.23 -8.86
N LYS A 246 1.82 2.51 -9.45
CA LYS A 246 0.48 2.38 -8.87
C LYS A 246 0.51 1.71 -7.49
N ALA A 247 1.29 0.65 -7.31
CA ALA A 247 1.42 -0.03 -6.02
C ALA A 247 1.97 0.91 -4.93
N PHE A 248 3.04 1.65 -5.25
CA PHE A 248 3.64 2.61 -4.30
C PHE A 248 2.75 3.84 -4.06
N ALA A 249 2.09 4.35 -5.09
CA ALA A 249 1.16 5.47 -4.94
C ALA A 249 -0.05 5.11 -4.09
N ALA A 250 -0.58 3.90 -4.24
CA ALA A 250 -1.67 3.40 -3.41
C ALA A 250 -1.27 3.24 -1.94
N GLU A 251 -0.04 2.80 -1.67
CA GLU A 251 0.40 2.50 -0.31
C GLU A 251 0.98 3.73 0.41
N LEU A 252 1.68 4.62 -0.30
CA LEU A 252 2.51 5.69 0.27
C LEU A 252 2.17 7.09 -0.25
N GLY A 253 1.47 7.20 -1.37
CA GLY A 253 1.12 8.47 -2.02
C GLY A 253 -0.04 9.22 -1.37
N ALA A 254 -0.49 8.78 -0.23
CA ALA A 254 -1.71 9.22 0.43
C ALA A 254 -1.67 10.65 1.04
N GLY A 255 -0.56 11.35 0.99
CA GLY A 255 -0.44 12.67 1.63
C GLY A 255 -1.52 13.68 1.19
N ASP A 256 -1.72 13.83 -0.10
CA ASP A 256 -2.78 14.71 -0.65
C ASP A 256 -4.14 13.99 -0.70
N SER A 257 -4.15 12.65 -0.90
CA SER A 257 -5.39 11.86 -0.93
C SER A 257 -6.06 11.77 0.45
N LEU A 258 -5.31 11.75 1.55
CA LEU A 258 -5.86 11.75 2.90
C LEU A 258 -6.47 13.09 3.30
N ALA A 259 -5.95 14.21 2.78
CA ALA A 259 -6.45 15.55 3.11
C ALA A 259 -7.96 15.72 2.79
N GLN A 260 -8.46 15.04 1.73
CA GLN A 260 -9.88 15.08 1.38
C GLN A 260 -10.79 14.41 2.41
N PHE A 261 -10.26 13.49 3.22
CA PHE A 261 -11.03 12.75 4.23
C PHE A 261 -10.90 13.33 5.65
N ALA A 262 -9.88 14.17 5.88
CA ALA A 262 -9.60 14.74 7.21
C ALA A 262 -10.81 15.53 7.74
N GLY A 263 -11.29 15.15 8.93
CA GLY A 263 -12.46 15.76 9.58
C GLY A 263 -13.80 15.42 8.93
N LYS A 264 -13.85 14.53 7.94
CA LYS A 264 -15.06 14.09 7.25
C LYS A 264 -15.82 13.04 8.05
N ARG A 265 -17.13 12.96 7.80
CA ARG A 265 -18.06 12.05 8.48
C ARG A 265 -18.34 10.84 7.61
N PHE A 266 -18.15 9.67 8.20
CA PHE A 266 -18.34 8.38 7.54
C PHE A 266 -19.55 7.66 8.13
N SER A 267 -20.39 7.09 7.29
CA SER A 267 -21.39 6.12 7.69
C SER A 267 -21.08 4.76 7.07
N ILE A 268 -21.27 3.71 7.88
CA ILE A 268 -21.06 2.33 7.47
C ILE A 268 -22.42 1.68 7.21
N PHE A 269 -22.53 0.96 6.10
CA PHE A 269 -23.71 0.22 5.73
C PHE A 269 -23.33 -1.24 5.49
N GLY A 270 -23.70 -2.13 6.43
CA GLY A 270 -23.15 -3.47 6.45
C GLY A 270 -24.09 -4.52 7.05
N ASP A 271 -23.53 -5.73 7.10
CA ASP A 271 -24.11 -6.89 7.76
C ASP A 271 -23.36 -7.21 9.09
N SER A 272 -23.39 -8.49 9.52
CA SER A 272 -22.78 -8.95 10.76
C SER A 272 -21.28 -8.64 10.89
N ILE A 273 -20.54 -8.64 9.77
CA ILE A 273 -19.07 -8.39 9.73
C ILE A 273 -18.73 -6.97 10.22
N SER A 274 -19.68 -6.06 10.12
CA SER A 274 -19.48 -4.64 10.43
C SER A 274 -20.15 -4.20 11.76
N THR A 275 -20.82 -5.13 12.50
CA THR A 275 -21.49 -4.79 13.75
C THR A 275 -20.50 -4.70 14.91
N LEU A 276 -20.83 -3.85 15.90
CA LEU A 276 -20.19 -3.80 17.22
C LEU A 276 -21.19 -3.25 18.23
N GLU A 277 -21.44 -3.95 19.34
CA GLU A 277 -22.39 -3.54 20.36
C GLU A 277 -22.10 -2.13 20.90
N GLY A 278 -23.14 -1.30 20.94
CA GLY A 278 -23.07 0.09 21.35
C GLY A 278 -22.79 1.08 20.21
N TYR A 279 -22.54 0.59 18.98
CA TYR A 279 -22.27 1.42 17.80
C TYR A 279 -23.29 1.21 16.66
N ASN A 280 -24.24 0.32 16.85
CA ASN A 280 -25.33 0.07 15.91
C ASN A 280 -26.64 0.65 16.44
N PRO A 281 -27.63 0.98 15.58
CA PRO A 281 -28.95 1.47 16.01
C PRO A 281 -29.61 0.51 17.01
N SER A 282 -30.36 1.06 17.92
CA SER A 282 -31.12 0.28 18.90
C SER A 282 -32.12 -0.66 18.21
N GLY A 283 -32.16 -1.91 18.62
CA GLY A 283 -33.02 -2.93 18.04
C GLY A 283 -32.44 -3.69 16.85
N TYR A 284 -31.20 -3.33 16.40
CA TYR A 284 -30.49 -4.11 15.39
C TYR A 284 -29.79 -5.31 16.01
N GLU A 285 -29.80 -6.43 15.35
CA GLU A 285 -29.01 -7.60 15.74
C GLU A 285 -27.52 -7.34 15.53
N VAL A 286 -26.72 -7.73 16.54
CA VAL A 286 -25.27 -7.48 16.57
C VAL A 286 -24.53 -8.79 16.76
N PHE A 287 -23.60 -9.11 15.85
CA PHE A 287 -22.75 -10.30 15.95
C PHE A 287 -21.66 -10.12 17.01
N TYR A 288 -20.93 -9.02 16.96
CA TYR A 288 -19.91 -8.69 17.94
C TYR A 288 -20.56 -8.03 19.16
N ASN A 289 -21.36 -8.83 19.87
CA ASN A 289 -21.88 -8.41 21.18
C ASN A 289 -20.75 -8.31 22.20
N ARG A 290 -21.01 -7.70 23.36
CA ARG A 290 -20.00 -7.38 24.38
C ARG A 290 -19.13 -8.57 24.77
N ASP A 291 -19.71 -9.75 24.93
CA ASP A 291 -18.99 -10.94 25.38
C ASP A 291 -18.09 -11.50 24.28
N LEU A 292 -18.62 -11.66 23.06
CA LEU A 292 -17.85 -12.14 21.91
C LEU A 292 -16.76 -11.14 21.52
N ALA A 293 -17.08 -9.86 21.46
CA ALA A 293 -16.11 -8.81 21.15
C ALA A 293 -14.93 -8.83 22.12
N LYS A 294 -15.20 -8.94 23.41
CA LYS A 294 -14.16 -9.06 24.44
C LYS A 294 -13.33 -10.34 24.28
N GLN A 295 -13.99 -11.48 24.00
CA GLN A 295 -13.30 -12.75 23.74
C GLN A 295 -12.35 -12.66 22.56
N GLN A 296 -12.74 -11.95 21.50
CA GLN A 296 -11.94 -11.75 20.28
C GLN A 296 -10.95 -10.58 20.42
N GLY A 297 -10.92 -9.86 21.55
CA GLY A 297 -10.04 -8.72 21.74
C GLY A 297 -10.45 -7.47 20.93
N ILE A 298 -11.69 -7.42 20.44
CA ILE A 298 -12.28 -6.27 19.73
C ILE A 298 -12.98 -5.40 20.78
N ASN A 299 -12.27 -4.43 21.35
CA ASN A 299 -12.73 -3.66 22.50
C ASN A 299 -13.24 -2.26 22.17
N SER A 300 -12.97 -1.80 20.96
CA SER A 300 -13.28 -0.44 20.52
C SER A 300 -13.48 -0.39 18.99
N PRO A 301 -14.04 0.70 18.45
CA PRO A 301 -14.09 0.92 16.99
C PRO A 301 -12.75 0.77 16.29
N SER A 302 -11.65 1.21 16.90
CA SER A 302 -10.30 1.10 16.34
C SER A 302 -9.80 -0.35 16.21
N ASP A 303 -10.50 -1.32 16.79
CA ASP A 303 -10.25 -2.76 16.61
C ASP A 303 -11.09 -3.37 15.46
N THR A 304 -12.05 -2.63 14.91
CA THR A 304 -12.86 -3.05 13.76
C THR A 304 -12.23 -2.61 12.45
N TRP A 305 -12.63 -3.25 11.34
CA TRP A 305 -12.13 -2.85 10.02
C TRP A 305 -12.52 -1.40 9.69
N TRP A 306 -13.77 -1.02 9.95
CA TRP A 306 -14.27 0.32 9.61
C TRP A 306 -13.70 1.41 10.50
N GLY A 307 -13.58 1.17 11.80
CA GLY A 307 -12.99 2.14 12.73
C GLY A 307 -11.52 2.38 12.42
N THR A 308 -10.74 1.32 12.17
CA THR A 308 -9.35 1.40 11.73
C THR A 308 -9.21 2.23 10.44
N VAL A 309 -10.10 2.00 9.43
CA VAL A 309 -10.09 2.77 8.17
C VAL A 309 -10.43 4.24 8.41
N ILE A 310 -11.47 4.53 9.18
CA ILE A 310 -11.89 5.91 9.46
C ILE A 310 -10.79 6.68 10.21
N ASP A 311 -10.16 6.05 11.22
CA ASP A 311 -9.03 6.63 11.96
C ASP A 311 -7.83 6.89 11.02
N TYR A 312 -7.52 5.95 10.14
CA TYR A 312 -6.46 6.08 9.13
C TYR A 312 -6.71 7.25 8.17
N LEU A 313 -7.95 7.43 7.74
CA LEU A 313 -8.36 8.51 6.85
C LEU A 313 -8.48 9.88 7.57
N GLY A 314 -8.37 9.90 8.90
CA GLY A 314 -8.51 11.13 9.70
C GLY A 314 -9.95 11.65 9.77
N GLY A 315 -10.92 10.78 9.54
CA GLY A 315 -12.35 11.07 9.61
C GLY A 315 -12.97 10.76 10.97
N SER A 316 -14.28 10.75 11.01
CA SER A 316 -15.08 10.36 12.18
C SER A 316 -16.28 9.51 11.78
N LEU A 317 -16.62 8.51 12.60
CA LEU A 317 -17.87 7.77 12.41
C LEU A 317 -19.07 8.67 12.70
N LEU A 318 -20.02 8.71 11.76
CA LEU A 318 -21.31 9.36 11.96
C LEU A 318 -22.37 8.33 12.39
N GLU A 319 -22.54 7.26 11.61
CA GLU A 319 -23.52 6.22 11.89
C GLU A 319 -23.00 4.85 11.40
N ASN A 320 -23.15 3.81 12.21
CA ASN A 320 -22.91 2.44 11.78
C ASN A 320 -24.25 1.70 11.62
N ASN A 321 -24.83 1.80 10.44
CA ASN A 321 -26.08 1.13 10.09
C ASN A 321 -25.84 -0.31 9.61
N SER A 322 -25.14 -1.13 10.41
CA SER A 322 -24.92 -2.54 10.13
C SER A 322 -25.86 -3.40 10.99
N TRP A 323 -26.40 -4.47 10.38
CA TRP A 323 -27.36 -5.36 11.01
C TRP A 323 -26.99 -6.82 10.78
N SER A 324 -26.79 -7.59 11.85
CA SER A 324 -26.39 -8.99 11.76
C SER A 324 -27.47 -9.85 11.09
N GLY A 325 -27.07 -10.76 10.19
CA GLY A 325 -27.97 -11.66 9.47
C GLY A 325 -28.76 -11.02 8.33
N CYS A 326 -28.66 -9.70 8.14
CA CYS A 326 -29.43 -9.04 7.08
C CYS A 326 -28.87 -9.35 5.69
N LYS A 327 -29.77 -9.42 4.73
CA LYS A 327 -29.48 -9.51 3.29
C LYS A 327 -29.62 -8.14 2.63
N VAL A 328 -29.08 -7.98 1.45
CA VAL A 328 -29.41 -6.86 0.56
C VAL A 328 -30.84 -7.00 0.05
N THR A 329 -31.21 -8.22 -0.31
CA THR A 329 -32.53 -8.57 -0.86
C THR A 329 -33.62 -8.54 0.19
N GLN A 330 -34.86 -8.26 -0.27
CA GLN A 330 -36.07 -8.25 0.55
C GLN A 330 -37.09 -9.20 -0.06
N SER A 331 -37.74 -10.03 0.76
CA SER A 331 -38.80 -10.91 0.29
C SER A 331 -40.04 -10.10 -0.10
N LYS A 332 -40.67 -10.47 -1.22
CA LYS A 332 -41.97 -9.90 -1.60
C LYS A 332 -43.10 -10.28 -0.65
N TYR A 333 -42.91 -11.35 0.13
CA TYR A 333 -43.88 -11.81 1.12
C TYR A 333 -43.71 -11.12 2.47
N ASP A 334 -42.63 -10.39 2.66
CA ASP A 334 -42.35 -9.61 3.89
C ASP A 334 -41.83 -8.22 3.53
N ALA A 335 -42.74 -7.38 3.05
CA ALA A 335 -42.43 -5.98 2.76
C ALA A 335 -42.19 -5.16 4.02
N SER A 336 -42.44 -5.73 5.21
CA SER A 336 -42.13 -5.12 6.51
C SER A 336 -40.74 -5.45 7.04
N ASP A 337 -39.95 -6.25 6.31
CA ASP A 337 -38.55 -6.55 6.66
C ASP A 337 -37.68 -5.31 6.52
N ASP A 338 -37.63 -4.55 7.59
CA ASP A 338 -36.79 -3.36 7.71
C ASP A 338 -35.30 -3.67 7.85
N SER A 339 -34.91 -4.95 8.03
CA SER A 339 -33.50 -5.38 8.11
C SER A 339 -32.82 -5.43 6.74
N ALA A 340 -33.59 -5.60 5.65
CA ALA A 340 -33.07 -5.69 4.30
C ALA A 340 -32.29 -4.43 3.87
N GLY A 341 -31.14 -4.61 3.25
CA GLY A 341 -30.30 -3.51 2.77
C GLY A 341 -31.02 -2.59 1.78
N CYS A 342 -31.87 -3.14 0.92
CA CYS A 342 -32.67 -2.34 0.00
C CYS A 342 -33.91 -1.69 0.66
N SER A 343 -34.21 -1.92 1.95
CA SER A 343 -35.40 -1.34 2.59
C SER A 343 -35.36 0.19 2.63
N ILE A 344 -36.56 0.80 2.68
CA ILE A 344 -36.67 2.26 2.76
C ILE A 344 -36.13 2.77 4.09
N SER A 345 -36.38 2.06 5.18
CA SER A 345 -35.99 2.50 6.51
C SER A 345 -34.45 2.49 6.64
N ARG A 346 -33.78 1.40 6.27
CA ARG A 346 -32.32 1.32 6.38
C ARG A 346 -31.60 2.34 5.51
N THR A 347 -32.02 2.50 4.24
CA THR A 347 -31.39 3.45 3.32
C THR A 347 -31.58 4.92 3.72
N LYS A 348 -32.51 5.23 4.63
CA LYS A 348 -32.70 6.57 5.23
C LYS A 348 -31.90 6.78 6.52
N ASN A 349 -31.48 5.73 7.21
CA ASN A 349 -30.91 5.82 8.56
C ASN A 349 -29.37 5.81 8.55
N LEU A 350 -28.76 6.57 7.65
CA LEU A 350 -27.31 6.77 7.58
C LEU A 350 -26.86 8.14 8.08
N HIS A 351 -27.76 8.85 8.74
CA HIS A 351 -27.52 10.17 9.34
C HIS A 351 -27.85 10.14 10.84
N THR A 352 -27.36 11.14 11.54
CA THR A 352 -27.73 11.38 12.94
C THR A 352 -28.28 12.82 13.08
N LYS A 353 -28.69 13.19 14.30
CA LYS A 353 -29.03 14.59 14.61
C LYS A 353 -27.87 15.58 14.32
N ASP A 354 -26.65 15.08 14.26
CA ASP A 354 -25.43 15.87 14.04
C ASP A 354 -25.14 16.10 12.54
N GLY A 355 -25.96 15.54 11.65
CA GLY A 355 -25.94 15.80 10.21
C GLY A 355 -25.91 14.58 9.33
N THR A 356 -25.54 14.76 8.07
CA THR A 356 -25.47 13.74 7.03
C THR A 356 -24.02 13.29 6.78
N PRO A 357 -23.77 12.06 6.25
CA PRO A 357 -22.45 11.60 5.93
C PRO A 357 -21.83 12.33 4.73
N ASP A 358 -20.51 12.54 4.77
CA ASP A 358 -19.73 12.92 3.59
C ASP A 358 -19.38 11.69 2.75
N TYR A 359 -19.19 10.55 3.44
CA TYR A 359 -18.82 9.26 2.83
C TYR A 359 -19.67 8.12 3.41
N ILE A 360 -20.06 7.19 2.55
CA ILE A 360 -20.78 5.96 2.94
C ILE A 360 -19.98 4.78 2.40
N ILE A 361 -19.61 3.85 3.28
CA ILE A 361 -18.93 2.60 2.87
C ILE A 361 -19.91 1.44 3.05
N ILE A 362 -20.17 0.73 1.95
CA ILE A 362 -21.09 -0.41 1.90
C ILE A 362 -20.27 -1.71 1.83
N TYR A 363 -20.44 -2.57 2.85
CA TYR A 363 -19.87 -3.91 2.85
C TYR A 363 -20.91 -4.90 3.32
N MET A 364 -21.68 -5.43 2.38
CA MET A 364 -22.73 -6.44 2.63
C MET A 364 -23.06 -7.23 1.37
N GLY A 365 -23.69 -8.40 1.60
CA GLY A 365 -24.04 -9.37 0.56
C GLY A 365 -23.62 -10.80 0.91
N PHE A 366 -22.87 -10.99 2.00
CA PHE A 366 -22.48 -12.33 2.46
C PHE A 366 -23.69 -13.19 2.83
N ASN A 367 -24.73 -12.60 3.41
CA ASN A 367 -25.95 -13.33 3.75
C ASN A 367 -26.77 -13.70 2.52
N ASP A 368 -26.77 -12.87 1.47
CA ASP A 368 -27.38 -13.23 0.19
C ASP A 368 -26.65 -14.41 -0.44
N TRP A 369 -25.34 -14.36 -0.51
CA TRP A 369 -24.51 -15.46 -1.02
C TRP A 369 -24.64 -16.72 -0.17
N GLY A 370 -24.56 -16.64 1.16
CA GLY A 370 -24.69 -17.76 2.09
C GLY A 370 -26.08 -18.43 2.06
N CYS A 371 -27.12 -17.67 1.66
CA CYS A 371 -28.47 -18.20 1.43
C CYS A 371 -28.71 -18.65 -0.02
N GLY A 372 -27.72 -18.53 -0.93
CA GLY A 372 -27.88 -18.89 -2.34
C GLY A 372 -28.94 -18.06 -3.07
N VAL A 373 -29.09 -16.79 -2.69
CA VAL A 373 -30.05 -15.88 -3.35
C VAL A 373 -29.70 -15.76 -4.83
N TYR A 374 -30.71 -15.82 -5.68
CA TYR A 374 -30.52 -15.67 -7.14
C TYR A 374 -29.94 -14.28 -7.46
N VAL A 375 -28.85 -14.24 -8.22
CA VAL A 375 -28.17 -12.98 -8.52
C VAL A 375 -28.98 -12.08 -9.45
N GLY A 376 -29.71 -12.67 -10.40
CA GLY A 376 -30.55 -11.96 -11.38
C GLY A 376 -29.73 -11.45 -12.59
N GLU A 377 -30.48 -10.97 -13.60
CA GLU A 377 -29.91 -10.35 -14.79
C GLU A 377 -30.00 -8.82 -14.71
N GLU A 378 -29.05 -8.14 -15.34
CA GLU A 378 -28.92 -6.67 -15.28
C GLU A 378 -30.02 -5.89 -15.98
N ASN A 379 -30.73 -6.53 -16.91
CA ASN A 379 -31.65 -5.86 -17.82
C ASN A 379 -33.11 -5.75 -17.31
N GLY A 380 -33.38 -6.15 -16.07
CA GLY A 380 -34.69 -5.99 -15.43
C GLY A 380 -34.95 -4.55 -14.94
N ALA A 381 -34.73 -3.55 -15.78
CA ALA A 381 -34.74 -2.14 -15.39
C ALA A 381 -36.12 -1.61 -14.90
N ASP A 382 -37.20 -2.32 -15.12
CA ASP A 382 -38.55 -1.87 -14.77
C ASP A 382 -39.26 -2.66 -13.66
N ASN A 383 -38.63 -3.71 -13.15
CA ASN A 383 -39.20 -4.47 -12.06
C ASN A 383 -38.41 -4.25 -10.78
N CYS A 384 -39.02 -3.61 -9.79
CA CYS A 384 -38.59 -3.58 -8.41
C CYS A 384 -38.58 -4.99 -7.81
N ASN A 385 -37.85 -5.91 -8.41
CA ASN A 385 -37.69 -7.28 -7.91
C ASN A 385 -36.60 -7.31 -6.84
N TYR A 386 -36.98 -6.99 -5.62
CA TYR A 386 -36.09 -6.96 -4.45
C TYR A 386 -35.65 -8.38 -4.00
N GLU A 387 -36.16 -9.45 -4.65
CA GLU A 387 -35.77 -10.84 -4.37
C GLU A 387 -34.51 -11.25 -5.17
N GLU A 388 -34.10 -10.49 -6.19
CA GLU A 388 -32.89 -10.70 -6.96
C GLU A 388 -31.77 -9.78 -6.48
N PHE A 389 -30.58 -10.32 -6.25
CA PHE A 389 -29.48 -9.59 -5.63
C PHE A 389 -29.06 -8.33 -6.42
N ALA A 390 -28.86 -8.45 -7.73
CA ALA A 390 -28.43 -7.31 -8.55
C ALA A 390 -29.47 -6.19 -8.59
N ALA A 391 -30.77 -6.53 -8.67
CA ALA A 391 -31.86 -5.56 -8.64
C ALA A 391 -31.98 -4.88 -7.28
N ALA A 392 -31.93 -5.65 -6.18
CA ALA A 392 -31.98 -5.13 -4.82
C ALA A 392 -30.79 -4.23 -4.50
N TYR A 393 -29.58 -4.63 -4.93
CA TYR A 393 -28.35 -3.83 -4.75
C TYR A 393 -28.46 -2.50 -5.48
N ARG A 394 -28.99 -2.48 -6.71
CA ARG A 394 -29.26 -1.24 -7.46
C ARG A 394 -30.25 -0.34 -6.74
N VAL A 395 -31.38 -0.88 -6.30
CA VAL A 395 -32.41 -0.11 -5.57
C VAL A 395 -31.83 0.47 -4.28
N MET A 396 -31.03 -0.31 -3.56
CA MET A 396 -30.32 0.16 -2.36
C MET A 396 -29.46 1.39 -2.69
N LEU A 397 -28.62 1.34 -3.73
CA LEU A 397 -27.77 2.46 -4.12
C LEU A 397 -28.58 3.68 -4.54
N GLN A 398 -29.62 3.49 -5.34
CA GLN A 398 -30.49 4.59 -5.79
C GLN A 398 -31.19 5.30 -4.62
N ARG A 399 -31.70 4.53 -3.65
CA ARG A 399 -32.31 5.06 -2.41
C ARG A 399 -31.30 5.83 -1.57
N ILE A 400 -30.09 5.29 -1.38
CA ILE A 400 -29.04 5.98 -0.64
C ILE A 400 -28.64 7.27 -1.35
N LYS A 401 -28.43 7.27 -2.66
CA LYS A 401 -28.13 8.48 -3.45
C LYS A 401 -29.24 9.54 -3.35
N THR A 402 -30.48 9.10 -3.37
CA THR A 402 -31.63 10.02 -3.22
C THR A 402 -31.66 10.67 -1.83
N ASN A 403 -31.35 9.89 -0.79
CA ASN A 403 -31.37 10.37 0.59
C ASN A 403 -30.11 11.21 0.93
N TYR A 404 -28.97 10.94 0.29
CA TYR A 404 -27.67 11.57 0.55
C TYR A 404 -26.96 11.96 -0.74
N PRO A 405 -27.50 12.94 -1.50
CA PRO A 405 -27.00 13.29 -2.85
C PRO A 405 -25.58 13.85 -2.84
N GLU A 406 -25.12 14.40 -1.72
CA GLU A 406 -23.77 14.97 -1.58
C GLU A 406 -22.74 13.94 -1.08
N ALA A 407 -23.18 12.75 -0.63
CA ALA A 407 -22.27 11.75 -0.10
C ALA A 407 -21.58 10.96 -1.21
N THR A 408 -20.30 10.72 -1.05
CA THR A 408 -19.58 9.75 -1.89
C THR A 408 -19.84 8.34 -1.36
N ILE A 409 -20.35 7.47 -2.22
CA ILE A 409 -20.68 6.08 -1.88
C ILE A 409 -19.59 5.15 -2.38
N TYR A 410 -19.04 4.35 -1.48
CA TYR A 410 -18.08 3.29 -1.75
C TYR A 410 -18.74 1.91 -1.59
N CYS A 411 -18.59 1.05 -2.60
CA CYS A 411 -19.13 -0.32 -2.62
C CYS A 411 -17.99 -1.33 -2.58
N CYS A 412 -17.91 -2.13 -1.53
CA CYS A 412 -16.92 -3.19 -1.38
C CYS A 412 -17.39 -4.49 -2.04
N THR A 413 -16.49 -5.17 -2.77
CA THR A 413 -16.70 -6.57 -3.13
C THR A 413 -16.44 -7.49 -1.94
N LEU A 414 -17.06 -8.68 -1.95
CA LEU A 414 -16.97 -9.68 -0.87
C LEU A 414 -15.63 -10.41 -0.93
N CYS A 415 -14.86 -10.40 0.17
CA CYS A 415 -13.57 -11.08 0.27
C CYS A 415 -13.71 -12.54 0.66
N LYS A 416 -12.70 -13.36 0.36
CA LYS A 416 -12.56 -14.70 0.93
C LYS A 416 -12.10 -14.61 2.37
N ALA A 417 -12.49 -15.60 3.18
CA ALA A 417 -11.99 -15.79 4.52
C ALA A 417 -11.07 -17.01 4.60
N CYS A 418 -10.20 -17.05 5.61
CA CYS A 418 -9.49 -18.24 6.05
C CYS A 418 -9.76 -18.45 7.55
N MET A 419 -9.31 -19.56 8.10
CA MET A 419 -9.33 -19.81 9.53
C MET A 419 -7.92 -20.22 9.95
N VAL A 420 -7.16 -19.30 10.55
CA VAL A 420 -5.81 -19.59 11.05
C VAL A 420 -5.85 -20.65 12.17
N SER A 421 -6.95 -20.69 12.92
CA SER A 421 -7.20 -21.68 13.98
C SER A 421 -7.49 -23.10 13.44
N ASP A 422 -7.86 -23.23 12.15
CA ASP A 422 -8.16 -24.51 11.50
C ASP A 422 -7.57 -24.53 10.08
N SER A 423 -6.39 -25.10 9.95
CA SER A 423 -5.68 -25.23 8.66
C SER A 423 -6.36 -26.17 7.65
N SER A 424 -7.38 -26.93 8.07
CA SER A 424 -8.18 -27.77 7.17
C SER A 424 -9.35 -27.01 6.53
N PHE A 425 -9.67 -25.81 7.02
CA PHE A 425 -10.75 -25.01 6.48
C PHE A 425 -10.46 -24.58 5.03
N VAL A 426 -11.40 -24.86 4.17
CA VAL A 426 -11.41 -24.40 2.76
C VAL A 426 -12.60 -23.50 2.58
N PHE A 427 -12.34 -22.24 2.17
CA PHE A 427 -13.42 -21.29 1.93
C PHE A 427 -14.39 -21.82 0.88
N PRO A 428 -15.69 -21.96 1.21
CA PRO A 428 -16.68 -22.48 0.26
C PRO A 428 -17.00 -21.40 -0.78
N GLU A 429 -16.40 -21.48 -1.97
CA GLU A 429 -16.60 -20.45 -3.01
C GLU A 429 -18.02 -20.38 -3.56
N SER A 430 -18.88 -21.35 -3.27
CA SER A 430 -20.27 -21.41 -3.75
C SER A 430 -21.22 -21.88 -2.67
N PHE A 431 -22.38 -21.20 -2.58
CA PHE A 431 -23.55 -21.63 -1.83
C PHE A 431 -24.76 -21.70 -2.76
N GLY A 432 -25.63 -22.73 -2.57
CA GLY A 432 -26.81 -22.93 -3.45
C GLY A 432 -26.47 -23.05 -4.94
N GLY A 433 -25.21 -23.45 -5.25
CA GLY A 433 -24.74 -23.55 -6.63
C GLY A 433 -24.26 -22.21 -7.24
N VAL A 434 -24.30 -21.11 -6.50
CA VAL A 434 -23.88 -19.79 -6.97
C VAL A 434 -22.53 -19.41 -6.38
N HIS A 435 -21.56 -19.13 -7.25
CA HIS A 435 -20.21 -18.74 -6.85
C HIS A 435 -20.18 -17.30 -6.34
N ILE A 436 -19.39 -17.00 -5.29
CA ILE A 436 -19.25 -15.65 -4.71
C ILE A 436 -18.88 -14.58 -5.76
N GLU A 437 -18.13 -14.97 -6.79
CA GLU A 437 -17.75 -14.08 -7.88
C GLU A 437 -18.94 -13.58 -8.70
N GLU A 438 -20.06 -14.31 -8.74
CA GLU A 438 -21.29 -13.83 -9.41
C GLU A 438 -21.86 -12.61 -8.67
N TYR A 439 -21.87 -12.65 -7.32
CA TYR A 439 -22.28 -11.51 -6.50
C TYR A 439 -21.29 -10.35 -6.66
N ASN A 440 -19.98 -10.62 -6.64
CA ASN A 440 -18.96 -9.60 -6.85
C ASN A 440 -19.06 -8.95 -8.23
N ARG A 441 -19.39 -9.72 -9.26
CA ARG A 441 -19.66 -9.21 -10.61
C ARG A 441 -20.88 -8.29 -10.61
N ALA A 442 -21.96 -8.66 -9.93
CA ALA A 442 -23.15 -7.82 -9.80
C ALA A 442 -22.81 -6.51 -9.03
N ILE A 443 -22.06 -6.58 -7.94
CA ILE A 443 -21.61 -5.40 -7.19
C ILE A 443 -20.80 -4.46 -8.10
N ARG A 444 -19.78 -4.96 -8.81
CA ARG A 444 -18.93 -4.15 -9.72
C ARG A 444 -19.78 -3.43 -10.77
N ARG A 445 -20.67 -4.17 -11.44
CA ARG A 445 -21.50 -3.62 -12.52
C ARG A 445 -22.50 -2.59 -12.01
N THR A 446 -23.20 -2.91 -10.92
CA THR A 446 -24.17 -1.99 -10.32
C THR A 446 -23.50 -0.73 -9.78
N CYS A 447 -22.35 -0.87 -9.15
CA CYS A 447 -21.56 0.25 -8.68
C CYS A 447 -21.17 1.21 -9.82
N ILE A 448 -20.70 0.66 -10.95
CA ILE A 448 -20.34 1.46 -12.13
C ILE A 448 -21.57 2.12 -12.74
N SER A 449 -22.67 1.37 -12.95
CA SER A 449 -23.89 1.89 -13.57
C SER A 449 -24.55 3.00 -12.75
N GLU A 450 -24.46 2.91 -11.42
CA GLU A 450 -24.97 3.94 -10.50
C GLU A 450 -23.95 5.05 -10.19
N SER A 451 -22.78 5.06 -10.85
CA SER A 451 -21.72 6.07 -10.65
C SER A 451 -21.21 6.16 -9.19
N CYS A 452 -21.20 5.03 -8.49
CA CYS A 452 -20.59 4.88 -7.18
C CYS A 452 -19.10 4.53 -7.31
N LYS A 453 -18.35 4.61 -6.22
CA LYS A 453 -16.94 4.23 -6.16
C LYS A 453 -16.82 2.75 -5.80
N LEU A 454 -16.09 2.00 -6.61
CA LEU A 454 -15.84 0.57 -6.36
C LEU A 454 -14.59 0.37 -5.52
N LEU A 455 -14.72 -0.40 -4.44
CA LEU A 455 -13.61 -0.95 -3.68
C LEU A 455 -13.53 -2.45 -3.97
N ASP A 456 -12.73 -2.83 -4.98
CA ASP A 456 -12.66 -4.22 -5.44
C ASP A 456 -11.72 -5.07 -4.57
N LEU A 457 -12.16 -5.34 -3.34
CA LEU A 457 -11.37 -6.05 -2.34
C LEU A 457 -11.08 -7.51 -2.76
N TYR A 458 -12.03 -8.15 -3.46
CA TYR A 458 -11.86 -9.53 -3.94
C TYR A 458 -10.68 -9.69 -4.90
N SER A 459 -10.40 -8.68 -5.70
CA SER A 459 -9.32 -8.70 -6.69
C SER A 459 -7.92 -8.79 -6.08
N TYR A 460 -7.74 -8.39 -4.82
CA TYR A 460 -6.48 -8.55 -4.11
C TYR A 460 -6.13 -10.02 -3.81
N ASN A 461 -7.14 -10.90 -3.80
CA ASN A 461 -7.00 -12.34 -3.48
C ASN A 461 -6.27 -12.60 -2.13
N ILE A 462 -6.50 -11.75 -1.16
CA ILE A 462 -5.98 -11.87 0.20
C ILE A 462 -7.13 -12.25 1.12
N PRO A 463 -7.17 -13.49 1.66
CA PRO A 463 -8.18 -13.88 2.62
C PRO A 463 -7.91 -13.24 3.98
N TYR A 464 -8.97 -12.85 4.69
CA TYR A 464 -8.87 -12.43 6.07
C TYR A 464 -9.10 -13.60 7.03
N ASP A 465 -8.45 -13.58 8.19
CA ASP A 465 -8.66 -14.58 9.24
C ASP A 465 -10.05 -14.43 9.88
N SER A 466 -10.74 -15.53 10.09
CA SER A 466 -12.13 -15.55 10.56
C SER A 466 -12.32 -16.52 11.73
N ILE A 467 -13.39 -16.27 12.50
CA ILE A 467 -13.82 -17.07 13.63
C ILE A 467 -14.50 -18.38 13.17
N ASP A 468 -15.28 -18.27 12.09
CA ASP A 468 -16.22 -19.30 11.64
C ASP A 468 -16.29 -19.44 10.12
N GLY A 469 -15.30 -18.93 9.41
CA GLY A 469 -15.26 -18.91 7.94
C GLY A 469 -15.91 -17.67 7.31
N THR A 470 -16.49 -16.77 8.12
CA THR A 470 -17.14 -15.54 7.63
C THR A 470 -16.79 -14.31 8.50
N HIS A 471 -16.88 -14.43 9.81
CA HIS A 471 -16.72 -13.28 10.71
C HIS A 471 -15.26 -13.08 11.09
N PRO A 472 -14.67 -11.90 10.82
CA PRO A 472 -13.27 -11.65 11.08
C PRO A 472 -12.86 -11.80 12.55
N THR A 473 -11.70 -12.40 12.81
CA THR A 473 -10.97 -12.23 14.07
C THR A 473 -10.43 -10.79 14.17
N LYS A 474 -9.82 -10.41 15.29
CA LYS A 474 -9.13 -9.10 15.40
C LYS A 474 -8.09 -8.89 14.30
N ASP A 475 -7.31 -9.93 13.96
CA ASP A 475 -6.32 -9.83 12.88
C ASP A 475 -6.98 -9.83 11.50
N GLY A 476 -8.10 -10.53 11.33
CA GLY A 476 -8.95 -10.43 10.15
C GLY A 476 -9.52 -9.03 9.94
N MET A 477 -9.94 -8.35 11.03
CA MET A 477 -10.37 -6.95 10.98
C MET A 477 -9.27 -6.02 10.47
N LYS A 478 -8.01 -6.21 10.92
CA LYS A 478 -6.85 -5.46 10.42
C LYS A 478 -6.59 -5.71 8.94
N THR A 479 -6.69 -6.98 8.51
CA THR A 479 -6.53 -7.35 7.10
C THR A 479 -7.57 -6.64 6.23
N LEU A 480 -8.85 -6.70 6.61
CA LEU A 480 -9.93 -5.99 5.90
C LEU A 480 -9.69 -4.47 5.89
N ALA A 481 -9.29 -3.89 7.03
CA ALA A 481 -8.97 -2.46 7.10
C ALA A 481 -7.86 -2.08 6.12
N GLY A 482 -6.81 -2.88 6.02
CA GLY A 482 -5.73 -2.68 5.06
C GLY A 482 -6.21 -2.73 3.61
N LEU A 483 -7.08 -3.68 3.26
CA LEU A 483 -7.66 -3.81 1.92
C LEU A 483 -8.57 -2.62 1.57
N VAL A 484 -9.48 -2.24 2.48
CA VAL A 484 -10.39 -1.10 2.28
C VAL A 484 -9.62 0.22 2.19
N GLY A 485 -8.67 0.46 3.11
CA GLY A 485 -7.84 1.67 3.12
C GLY A 485 -7.08 1.87 1.81
N ARG A 486 -6.48 0.80 1.27
CA ARG A 486 -5.81 0.82 -0.05
C ARG A 486 -6.78 1.13 -1.18
N ALA A 487 -7.94 0.47 -1.19
CA ALA A 487 -8.91 0.63 -2.27
C ALA A 487 -9.53 2.03 -2.28
N VAL A 488 -9.73 2.66 -1.12
CA VAL A 488 -10.26 4.04 -0.99
C VAL A 488 -9.29 5.09 -1.57
N LEU A 489 -7.98 4.81 -1.53
CA LEU A 489 -6.94 5.73 -2.00
C LEU A 489 -6.57 5.56 -3.49
N GLN A 490 -7.08 4.53 -4.16
CA GLN A 490 -6.92 4.29 -5.60
C GLN A 490 -7.95 5.08 -6.42
#